data_c7a6d9d768986c53a47a3358b635dea9
#
_entry.id   c7a6d9d768986c53a47a3358b635dea9
#
_cell.length_a   1.000
_cell.length_b   1.000
_cell.length_c   1.000
_cell.angle_alpha   90.00
_cell.angle_beta   90.00
_cell.angle_gamma   90.00
#
_symmetry.space_group_name_H-M   'P 1'
#
loop_
_entity.id
_entity.type
_entity.pdbx_description
1 polymer ?
#
loop_
_entity_poly.entity_id
_entity_poly.type
_entity_poly.pdbx_seq_one_letter_code
_entity_poly.pdbx_strand_id
1 'polypeptide(L)'
;EINKLNANKEKEVHEAKIKFFTMIAHEIRTPVSLIIGPLEKIMKSPVSLPSTVRDDLNIIDRNSQRLLFLVNQLLDFRKVEQEGMKMKFASQNIHQLLKAVCERFEPFIAQHGARLTVKYPEADFTAIVDSEAVTKLVSNLLTNASKYTKDEVTLTCIVQPEQHTFIIRVTDNGIGISKEEQKKIFHPFYQAMDNKPGTGIGLSIVKSIVESHNGCIEVESEVNKGSSFIVTLPIEQAQVLPQDTGTSLLNNPAIPEGILQEDLSGSPIKHKPTMLIVDDNEEMLNFLSSSLADKY
;
A
#
# COMPACT_ATOMS: atom_id res chain seq x y z
N GLU A 1 -17.89 33.22 -21.13
CA GLU A 1 -17.11 33.75 -19.99
C GLU A 1 -17.61 33.20 -18.64
N ILE A 2 -18.92 33.21 -18.35
CA ILE A 2 -19.51 32.72 -17.08
C ILE A 2 -19.17 31.23 -16.84
N ASN A 3 -19.26 30.35 -17.85
CA ASN A 3 -18.94 28.92 -17.72
C ASN A 3 -17.45 28.71 -17.44
N LYS A 4 -16.56 29.52 -17.99
CA LYS A 4 -15.12 29.44 -17.74
C LYS A 4 -14.77 29.92 -16.32
N LEU A 5 -15.47 30.96 -15.85
CA LEU A 5 -15.31 31.49 -14.49
C LEU A 5 -15.80 30.48 -13.43
N ASN A 6 -16.94 29.82 -13.69
CA ASN A 6 -17.47 28.79 -12.81
C ASN A 6 -16.55 27.55 -12.74
N ALA A 7 -16.05 27.08 -13.88
CA ALA A 7 -15.09 25.97 -13.93
C ALA A 7 -13.78 26.29 -13.19
N ASN A 8 -13.26 27.54 -13.30
CA ASN A 8 -12.07 27.95 -12.55
C ASN A 8 -12.35 27.99 -11.03
N LYS A 9 -13.52 28.49 -10.63
CA LYS A 9 -13.90 28.56 -9.21
C LYS A 9 -14.10 27.18 -8.59
N GLU A 10 -14.70 26.25 -9.33
CA GLU A 10 -14.83 24.84 -8.91
C GLU A 10 -13.45 24.18 -8.74
N LYS A 11 -12.52 24.46 -9.66
CA LYS A 11 -11.14 23.97 -9.60
C LYS A 11 -10.39 24.51 -8.38
N GLU A 12 -10.48 25.82 -8.11
CA GLU A 12 -9.86 26.45 -6.93
C GLU A 12 -10.40 25.88 -5.61
N VAL A 13 -11.72 25.67 -5.51
CA VAL A 13 -12.36 25.05 -4.34
C VAL A 13 -11.89 23.60 -4.17
N HIS A 14 -11.78 22.86 -5.27
CA HIS A 14 -11.29 21.47 -5.24
C HIS A 14 -9.83 21.41 -4.79
N GLU A 15 -8.96 22.23 -5.34
CA GLU A 15 -7.54 22.33 -4.95
C GLU A 15 -7.36 22.71 -3.47
N ALA A 16 -8.14 23.72 -3.00
CA ALA A 16 -8.13 24.12 -1.59
C ALA A 16 -8.57 22.99 -0.66
N LYS A 17 -9.61 22.24 -1.04
CA LYS A 17 -10.11 21.07 -0.30
C LYS A 17 -9.06 19.96 -0.20
N ILE A 18 -8.37 19.69 -1.29
CA ILE A 18 -7.30 18.68 -1.31
C ILE A 18 -6.10 19.11 -0.45
N LYS A 19 -5.69 20.39 -0.55
CA LYS A 19 -4.60 20.92 0.28
C LYS A 19 -4.94 20.83 1.78
N PHE A 20 -6.19 21.14 2.14
CA PHE A 20 -6.70 21.01 3.52
C PHE A 20 -6.62 19.57 4.03
N PHE A 21 -7.11 18.59 3.25
CA PHE A 21 -7.04 17.18 3.64
C PHE A 21 -5.61 16.68 3.81
N THR A 22 -4.67 17.19 3.02
CA THR A 22 -3.25 16.84 3.17
C THR A 22 -2.66 17.33 4.47
N MET A 23 -2.91 18.60 4.78
CA MET A 23 -2.44 19.20 6.03
C MET A 23 -3.00 18.40 7.22
N ILE A 24 -4.31 18.13 7.24
CA ILE A 24 -4.95 17.33 8.28
C ILE A 24 -4.34 15.91 8.37
N ALA A 25 -4.06 15.28 7.24
CA ALA A 25 -3.47 13.94 7.23
C ALA A 25 -2.06 13.93 7.84
N HIS A 26 -1.22 14.92 7.56
CA HIS A 26 0.09 15.06 8.20
C HIS A 26 -0.03 15.34 9.69
N GLU A 27 -0.92 16.28 10.08
CA GLU A 27 -1.18 16.65 11.46
C GLU A 27 -1.74 15.48 12.31
N ILE A 28 -2.46 14.54 11.70
CA ILE A 28 -2.96 13.33 12.39
C ILE A 28 -1.90 12.22 12.43
N ARG A 29 -1.06 12.08 11.39
CA ARG A 29 -0.04 11.01 11.33
C ARG A 29 0.91 11.08 12.53
N THR A 30 1.41 12.26 12.84
CA THR A 30 2.38 12.47 13.91
C THR A 30 1.88 12.01 15.28
N PRO A 31 0.73 12.50 15.82
CA PRO A 31 0.23 12.05 17.11
C PRO A 31 -0.13 10.56 17.13
N VAL A 32 -0.63 10.01 16.02
CA VAL A 32 -0.93 8.57 15.95
C VAL A 32 0.36 7.75 16.02
N SER A 33 1.43 8.16 15.35
CA SER A 33 2.74 7.49 15.44
C SER A 33 3.33 7.56 16.86
N LEU A 34 3.12 8.68 17.55
CA LEU A 34 3.51 8.87 18.96
C LEU A 34 2.69 8.02 19.95
N ILE A 35 1.49 7.58 19.56
CA ILE A 35 0.70 6.61 20.33
C ILE A 35 1.19 5.17 20.05
N ILE A 36 1.40 4.82 18.79
CA ILE A 36 1.81 3.46 18.38
C ILE A 36 3.16 3.08 18.96
N GLY A 37 4.15 3.96 18.91
CA GLY A 37 5.51 3.67 19.34
C GLY A 37 5.64 3.25 20.81
N PRO A 38 5.17 4.07 21.79
CA PRO A 38 5.15 3.69 23.20
C PRO A 38 4.32 2.44 23.47
N LEU A 39 3.19 2.28 22.77
CA LEU A 39 2.30 1.13 22.91
C LEU A 39 3.00 -0.18 22.52
N GLU A 40 3.68 -0.22 21.37
CA GLU A 40 4.49 -1.36 20.96
C GLU A 40 5.59 -1.68 21.97
N LYS A 41 6.24 -0.66 22.55
CA LYS A 41 7.27 -0.84 23.57
C LYS A 41 6.70 -1.49 24.84
N ILE A 42 5.51 -1.08 25.28
CA ILE A 42 4.82 -1.66 26.43
C ILE A 42 4.41 -3.12 26.13
N MET A 43 3.83 -3.39 24.96
CA MET A 43 3.38 -4.72 24.57
C MET A 43 4.52 -5.73 24.38
N LYS A 44 5.69 -5.27 23.92
CA LYS A 44 6.91 -6.10 23.76
C LYS A 44 7.71 -6.23 25.06
N SER A 45 7.33 -5.53 26.13
CA SER A 45 8.01 -5.60 27.42
C SER A 45 7.85 -7.00 28.05
N PRO A 46 8.89 -7.56 28.69
CA PRO A 46 8.81 -8.81 29.41
C PRO A 46 7.94 -8.74 30.69
N VAL A 47 7.47 -7.55 31.05
CA VAL A 47 6.61 -7.35 32.23
C VAL A 47 5.25 -8.00 32.00
N SER A 48 4.82 -8.85 32.93
CA SER A 48 3.49 -9.48 32.89
C SER A 48 2.42 -8.43 33.19
N LEU A 49 1.66 -8.04 32.15
CA LEU A 49 0.52 -7.16 32.31
C LEU A 49 -0.75 -7.97 32.65
N PRO A 50 -1.66 -7.44 33.50
CA PRO A 50 -2.99 -8.02 33.69
C PRO A 50 -3.70 -8.18 32.34
N SER A 51 -4.50 -9.25 32.20
CA SER A 51 -5.20 -9.55 30.93
C SER A 51 -6.08 -8.38 30.45
N THR A 52 -6.80 -7.76 31.37
CA THR A 52 -7.64 -6.57 31.08
C THR A 52 -6.86 -5.42 30.50
N VAL A 53 -5.68 -5.10 31.07
CA VAL A 53 -4.80 -4.03 30.56
C VAL A 53 -4.26 -4.40 29.17
N ARG A 54 -3.89 -5.66 28.96
CA ARG A 54 -3.42 -6.14 27.67
C ARG A 54 -4.52 -6.03 26.60
N ASP A 55 -5.76 -6.34 26.95
CA ASP A 55 -6.92 -6.24 26.04
C ASP A 55 -7.18 -4.78 25.67
N ASP A 56 -7.10 -3.84 26.62
CA ASP A 56 -7.25 -2.41 26.37
C ASP A 56 -6.12 -1.89 25.46
N LEU A 57 -4.87 -2.29 25.71
CA LEU A 57 -3.74 -1.92 24.87
C LEU A 57 -3.88 -2.45 23.44
N ASN A 58 -4.38 -3.69 23.27
CA ASN A 58 -4.68 -4.27 21.95
C ASN A 58 -5.78 -3.49 21.21
N ILE A 59 -6.76 -2.94 21.95
CA ILE A 59 -7.81 -2.09 21.36
C ILE A 59 -7.22 -0.77 20.89
N ILE A 60 -6.36 -0.13 21.69
CA ILE A 60 -5.69 1.13 21.34
C ILE A 60 -4.79 0.91 20.11
N ASP A 61 -3.98 -0.16 20.09
CA ASP A 61 -3.12 -0.49 18.97
C ASP A 61 -3.90 -0.64 17.67
N ARG A 62 -4.93 -1.46 17.67
CA ARG A 62 -5.78 -1.68 16.48
C ARG A 62 -6.42 -0.40 15.95
N ASN A 63 -6.89 0.48 16.85
CA ASN A 63 -7.51 1.74 16.44
C ASN A 63 -6.46 2.74 15.93
N SER A 64 -5.27 2.79 16.53
CA SER A 64 -4.17 3.64 16.09
C SER A 64 -3.66 3.21 14.70
N GLN A 65 -3.44 1.92 14.50
CA GLN A 65 -3.08 1.35 13.18
C GLN A 65 -4.14 1.64 12.12
N ARG A 66 -5.42 1.54 12.49
CA ARG A 66 -6.53 1.89 11.61
C ARG A 66 -6.53 3.37 11.23
N LEU A 67 -6.31 4.28 12.18
CA LEU A 67 -6.19 5.71 11.91
C LEU A 67 -5.03 6.00 10.94
N LEU A 68 -3.87 5.43 11.19
CA LEU A 68 -2.71 5.59 10.32
C LEU A 68 -2.99 5.08 8.90
N PHE A 69 -3.67 3.96 8.76
CA PHE A 69 -4.09 3.43 7.47
C PHE A 69 -5.02 4.40 6.73
N LEU A 70 -6.03 4.97 7.40
CA LEU A 70 -6.97 5.92 6.81
C LEU A 70 -6.26 7.20 6.35
N VAL A 71 -5.36 7.72 7.16
CA VAL A 71 -4.53 8.90 6.84
C VAL A 71 -3.66 8.62 5.60
N ASN A 72 -3.02 7.46 5.54
CA ASN A 72 -2.20 7.09 4.39
C ASN A 72 -3.04 6.95 3.11
N GLN A 73 -4.24 6.37 3.18
CA GLN A 73 -5.16 6.33 2.03
C GLN A 73 -5.53 7.72 1.51
N LEU A 74 -5.74 8.68 2.42
CA LEU A 74 -6.06 10.06 2.04
C LEU A 74 -4.89 10.75 1.33
N LEU A 75 -3.66 10.55 1.83
CA LEU A 75 -2.45 11.07 1.19
C LEU A 75 -2.18 10.45 -0.17
N ASP A 76 -2.44 9.16 -0.29
CA ASP A 76 -2.32 8.45 -1.55
C ASP A 76 -3.30 8.95 -2.61
N PHE A 77 -4.55 9.17 -2.21
CA PHE A 77 -5.57 9.77 -3.07
C PHE A 77 -5.14 11.15 -3.60
N ARG A 78 -4.57 11.99 -2.71
CA ARG A 78 -4.03 13.28 -3.12
C ARG A 78 -2.95 13.18 -4.19
N LYS A 79 -1.96 12.27 -4.00
CA LYS A 79 -0.87 12.10 -4.98
C LYS A 79 -1.41 11.77 -6.36
N VAL A 80 -2.47 10.96 -6.40
CA VAL A 80 -3.16 10.59 -7.64
C VAL A 80 -3.82 11.78 -8.31
N GLU A 81 -4.52 12.64 -7.53
CA GLU A 81 -5.30 13.77 -8.09
C GLU A 81 -4.46 14.97 -8.51
N GLN A 82 -3.41 15.33 -7.76
CA GLN A 82 -2.68 16.59 -8.02
C GLN A 82 -1.51 16.45 -8.97
N GLU A 83 -0.77 15.36 -8.94
CA GLU A 83 0.50 15.24 -9.66
C GLU A 83 0.41 14.31 -10.87
N GLY A 84 -0.74 13.65 -11.06
CA GLY A 84 -0.77 12.42 -11.84
C GLY A 84 0.19 11.40 -11.19
N MET A 85 -0.09 10.13 -11.24
CA MET A 85 0.87 9.15 -10.71
C MET A 85 2.13 9.17 -11.58
N LYS A 86 3.23 9.73 -11.05
CA LYS A 86 4.56 9.56 -11.66
C LYS A 86 4.98 8.11 -11.45
N MET A 87 4.67 7.26 -12.43
CA MET A 87 4.99 5.84 -12.40
C MET A 87 6.49 5.62 -12.58
N LYS A 88 7.04 4.73 -11.76
CA LYS A 88 8.41 4.24 -11.87
C LYS A 88 8.38 2.88 -12.57
N PHE A 89 8.21 2.90 -13.89
CA PHE A 89 8.17 1.69 -14.67
C PHE A 89 9.52 0.98 -14.68
N ALA A 90 9.52 -0.31 -14.36
CA ALA A 90 10.68 -1.19 -14.43
C ALA A 90 10.23 -2.61 -14.82
N SER A 91 11.15 -3.39 -15.40
CA SER A 91 10.88 -4.81 -15.67
C SER A 91 10.76 -5.56 -14.34
N GLN A 92 9.60 -6.17 -14.10
CA GLN A 92 9.27 -6.87 -12.86
C GLN A 92 8.82 -8.30 -13.15
N ASN A 93 9.28 -9.26 -12.34
CA ASN A 93 8.71 -10.61 -12.33
C ASN A 93 7.36 -10.55 -11.60
N ILE A 94 6.27 -10.70 -12.35
CA ILE A 94 4.91 -10.55 -11.83
C ILE A 94 4.54 -11.68 -10.87
N HIS A 95 5.01 -12.91 -11.11
CA HIS A 95 4.79 -14.02 -10.20
C HIS A 95 5.39 -13.71 -8.81
N GLN A 96 6.66 -13.30 -8.76
CA GLN A 96 7.33 -12.98 -7.49
C GLN A 96 6.67 -11.80 -6.77
N LEU A 97 6.28 -10.77 -7.52
CA LEU A 97 5.59 -9.59 -6.97
C LEU A 97 4.27 -9.98 -6.32
N LEU A 98 3.40 -10.72 -7.03
CA LEU A 98 2.11 -11.16 -6.53
C LEU A 98 2.26 -12.14 -5.35
N LYS A 99 3.23 -13.05 -5.41
CA LYS A 99 3.53 -13.99 -4.33
C LYS A 99 3.87 -13.25 -3.04
N ALA A 100 4.78 -12.28 -3.09
CA ALA A 100 5.17 -11.48 -1.92
C ALA A 100 3.99 -10.70 -1.30
N VAL A 101 3.07 -10.20 -2.13
CA VAL A 101 1.85 -9.54 -1.65
C VAL A 101 0.91 -10.54 -0.99
N CYS A 102 0.64 -11.68 -1.64
CA CYS A 102 -0.29 -12.70 -1.13
C CYS A 102 0.20 -13.30 0.18
N GLU A 103 1.47 -13.67 0.31
CA GLU A 103 2.06 -14.20 1.55
C GLU A 103 1.89 -13.25 2.73
N ARG A 104 2.01 -11.93 2.49
CA ARG A 104 1.78 -10.92 3.53
C ARG A 104 0.30 -10.79 3.90
N PHE A 105 -0.63 -11.00 2.96
CA PHE A 105 -2.07 -10.86 3.19
C PHE A 105 -2.75 -12.13 3.70
N GLU A 106 -2.17 -13.30 3.50
CA GLU A 106 -2.74 -14.58 3.91
C GLU A 106 -3.08 -14.63 5.42
N PRO A 107 -2.19 -14.22 6.36
CA PRO A 107 -2.52 -14.19 7.79
C PRO A 107 -3.67 -13.23 8.11
N PHE A 108 -3.71 -12.08 7.42
CA PHE A 108 -4.76 -11.08 7.60
C PHE A 108 -6.13 -11.62 7.16
N ILE A 109 -6.20 -12.28 6.01
CA ILE A 109 -7.43 -12.88 5.47
C ILE A 109 -7.88 -14.04 6.38
N ALA A 110 -6.95 -14.89 6.83
CA ALA A 110 -7.23 -15.99 7.77
C ALA A 110 -7.77 -15.50 9.12
N GLN A 111 -7.25 -14.39 9.63
CA GLN A 111 -7.74 -13.77 10.87
C GLN A 111 -9.19 -13.27 10.74
N HIS A 112 -9.65 -12.94 9.53
CA HIS A 112 -11.03 -12.61 9.23
C HIS A 112 -11.93 -13.80 8.92
N GLY A 113 -11.43 -15.03 9.13
CA GLY A 113 -12.18 -16.27 8.94
C GLY A 113 -12.30 -16.72 7.48
N ALA A 114 -11.49 -16.17 6.57
CA ALA A 114 -11.50 -16.52 5.17
C ALA A 114 -10.21 -17.23 4.72
N ARG A 115 -10.28 -17.94 3.60
CA ARG A 115 -9.14 -18.59 2.96
C ARG A 115 -8.74 -17.83 1.70
N LEU A 116 -7.43 -17.61 1.54
CA LEU A 116 -6.86 -17.10 0.29
C LEU A 116 -6.39 -18.27 -0.59
N THR A 117 -6.90 -18.33 -1.81
CA THR A 117 -6.44 -19.25 -2.87
C THR A 117 -5.75 -18.43 -3.94
N VAL A 118 -4.53 -18.80 -4.34
CA VAL A 118 -3.79 -18.09 -5.38
C VAL A 118 -3.51 -19.02 -6.55
N LYS A 119 -3.82 -18.55 -7.77
CA LYS A 119 -3.58 -19.25 -9.03
C LYS A 119 -2.65 -18.43 -9.90
N TYR A 120 -1.43 -18.92 -10.09
CA TYR A 120 -0.41 -18.31 -10.93
C TYR A 120 -0.43 -18.90 -12.34
N PRO A 121 0.09 -18.20 -13.37
CA PRO A 121 0.36 -18.79 -14.66
C PRO A 121 1.42 -19.89 -14.55
N GLU A 122 1.40 -20.86 -15.47
CA GLU A 122 2.32 -22.02 -15.45
C GLU A 122 3.79 -21.60 -15.59
N ALA A 123 4.06 -20.53 -16.32
CA ALA A 123 5.40 -19.99 -16.51
C ALA A 123 5.55 -18.60 -15.90
N ASP A 124 6.72 -18.33 -15.33
CA ASP A 124 7.11 -16.99 -14.90
C ASP A 124 7.19 -16.05 -16.12
N PHE A 125 6.71 -14.82 -15.92
CA PHE A 125 6.81 -13.77 -16.91
C PHE A 125 7.18 -12.44 -16.29
N THR A 126 7.75 -11.56 -17.10
CA THR A 126 8.08 -10.19 -16.72
C THR A 126 7.16 -9.21 -17.43
N ALA A 127 6.83 -8.11 -16.76
CA ALA A 127 6.12 -6.99 -17.36
C ALA A 127 6.74 -5.67 -16.89
N ILE A 128 6.58 -4.63 -17.71
CA ILE A 128 7.04 -3.27 -17.39
C ILE A 128 5.95 -2.57 -16.55
N VAL A 129 6.11 -2.57 -15.24
CA VAL A 129 5.15 -2.02 -14.28
C VAL A 129 5.84 -1.26 -13.17
N ASP A 130 5.10 -0.40 -12.49
CA ASP A 130 5.51 0.14 -11.19
C ASP A 130 5.14 -0.85 -10.08
N SER A 131 6.15 -1.46 -9.46
CA SER A 131 5.97 -2.50 -8.44
C SER A 131 5.24 -2.01 -7.18
N GLU A 132 5.48 -0.77 -6.77
CA GLU A 132 4.80 -0.17 -5.61
C GLU A 132 3.31 0.06 -5.92
N ALA A 133 3.02 0.57 -7.12
CA ALA A 133 1.66 0.81 -7.57
C ALA A 133 0.87 -0.50 -7.73
N VAL A 134 1.46 -1.53 -8.36
CA VAL A 134 0.81 -2.86 -8.50
C VAL A 134 0.61 -3.52 -7.12
N THR A 135 1.61 -3.44 -6.21
CA THR A 135 1.46 -3.90 -4.83
C THR A 135 0.28 -3.24 -4.15
N LYS A 136 0.13 -1.92 -4.30
CA LYS A 136 -0.95 -1.14 -3.72
C LYS A 136 -2.30 -1.49 -4.33
N LEU A 137 -2.37 -1.68 -5.64
CA LEU A 137 -3.56 -2.13 -6.36
C LEU A 137 -4.06 -3.47 -5.79
N VAL A 138 -3.19 -4.49 -5.76
CA VAL A 138 -3.53 -5.82 -5.26
C VAL A 138 -3.92 -5.78 -3.78
N SER A 139 -3.19 -5.03 -2.96
CA SER A 139 -3.50 -4.85 -1.54
C SER A 139 -4.89 -4.25 -1.31
N ASN A 140 -5.30 -3.25 -2.09
CA ASN A 140 -6.65 -2.67 -2.00
C ASN A 140 -7.73 -3.67 -2.41
N LEU A 141 -7.52 -4.46 -3.46
CA LEU A 141 -8.47 -5.48 -3.90
C LEU A 141 -8.59 -6.61 -2.87
N LEU A 142 -7.48 -7.12 -2.32
CA LEU A 142 -7.48 -8.15 -1.28
C LEU A 142 -8.12 -7.66 0.03
N THR A 143 -7.87 -6.41 0.43
CA THR A 143 -8.51 -5.79 1.59
C THR A 143 -10.03 -5.72 1.40
N ASN A 144 -10.50 -5.30 0.22
CA ASN A 144 -11.93 -5.28 -0.08
C ASN A 144 -12.52 -6.69 -0.08
N ALA A 145 -11.87 -7.65 -0.75
CA ALA A 145 -12.32 -9.04 -0.75
C ALA A 145 -12.43 -9.61 0.67
N SER A 146 -11.39 -9.44 1.51
CA SER A 146 -11.40 -9.86 2.91
C SER A 146 -12.54 -9.26 3.74
N LYS A 147 -12.92 -8.00 3.46
CA LYS A 147 -13.97 -7.27 4.19
C LYS A 147 -15.38 -7.75 3.84
N TYR A 148 -15.59 -8.18 2.60
CA TYR A 148 -16.93 -8.48 2.07
C TYR A 148 -17.18 -9.95 1.80
N THR A 149 -16.14 -10.79 1.77
CA THR A 149 -16.25 -12.25 1.57
C THR A 149 -17.04 -12.94 2.69
N LYS A 150 -17.55 -14.12 2.40
CA LYS A 150 -18.04 -15.04 3.44
C LYS A 150 -16.88 -15.83 4.06
N ASP A 151 -16.14 -16.56 3.22
CA ASP A 151 -15.07 -17.45 3.66
C ASP A 151 -13.98 -17.74 2.62
N GLU A 152 -14.11 -17.27 1.37
CA GLU A 152 -13.17 -17.55 0.29
C GLU A 152 -12.82 -16.32 -0.52
N VAL A 153 -11.51 -16.11 -0.71
CA VAL A 153 -10.94 -15.12 -1.62
C VAL A 153 -9.99 -15.83 -2.58
N THR A 154 -10.16 -15.60 -3.88
CA THR A 154 -9.27 -16.17 -4.90
C THR A 154 -8.58 -15.05 -5.66
N LEU A 155 -7.25 -15.08 -5.74
CA LEU A 155 -6.47 -14.28 -6.67
C LEU A 155 -6.02 -15.16 -7.83
N THR A 156 -6.28 -14.72 -9.06
CA THR A 156 -5.84 -15.43 -10.28
C THR A 156 -5.04 -14.46 -11.16
N CYS A 157 -3.87 -14.90 -11.61
CA CYS A 157 -3.08 -14.19 -12.61
C CYS A 157 -3.07 -15.00 -13.91
N ILE A 158 -3.41 -14.35 -15.03
CA ILE A 158 -3.49 -14.98 -16.36
C ILE A 158 -2.72 -14.11 -17.35
N VAL A 159 -1.82 -14.74 -18.11
CA VAL A 159 -1.11 -14.06 -19.21
C VAL A 159 -1.91 -14.26 -20.51
N GLN A 160 -2.04 -13.19 -21.28
CA GLN A 160 -2.65 -13.19 -22.61
C GLN A 160 -1.61 -12.80 -23.67
N PRO A 161 -0.78 -13.73 -24.14
CA PRO A 161 0.35 -13.41 -25.01
C PRO A 161 -0.06 -12.74 -26.31
N GLU A 162 -1.19 -13.18 -26.90
CA GLU A 162 -1.70 -12.64 -28.18
C GLU A 162 -2.12 -11.15 -28.06
N GLN A 163 -2.52 -10.71 -26.87
CA GLN A 163 -2.96 -9.34 -26.59
C GLN A 163 -1.85 -8.50 -25.96
N HIS A 164 -0.68 -9.07 -25.71
CA HIS A 164 0.40 -8.43 -24.95
C HIS A 164 -0.04 -7.87 -23.60
N THR A 165 -0.94 -8.58 -22.91
CA THR A 165 -1.51 -8.18 -21.61
C THR A 165 -1.45 -9.32 -20.60
N PHE A 166 -1.63 -8.97 -19.33
CA PHE A 166 -1.89 -9.93 -18.27
C PHE A 166 -3.07 -9.46 -17.41
N ILE A 167 -3.77 -10.40 -16.82
CA ILE A 167 -4.96 -10.16 -16.00
C ILE A 167 -4.64 -10.52 -14.56
N ILE A 168 -4.98 -9.63 -13.64
CA ILE A 168 -5.07 -9.91 -12.20
C ILE A 168 -6.56 -9.91 -11.84
N ARG A 169 -7.08 -11.05 -11.42
CA ARG A 169 -8.47 -11.21 -11.00
C ARG A 169 -8.52 -11.52 -9.51
N VAL A 170 -9.27 -10.72 -8.75
CA VAL A 170 -9.55 -10.98 -7.33
C VAL A 170 -11.03 -11.24 -7.18
N THR A 171 -11.38 -12.43 -6.70
CA THR A 171 -12.77 -12.90 -6.56
C THR A 171 -13.04 -13.20 -5.10
N ASP A 172 -14.20 -12.75 -4.60
CA ASP A 172 -14.77 -13.10 -3.30
C ASP A 172 -16.14 -13.78 -3.49
N ASN A 173 -16.54 -14.59 -2.52
CA ASN A 173 -17.86 -15.23 -2.48
C ASN A 173 -18.82 -14.52 -1.52
N GLY A 174 -18.68 -13.22 -1.37
CA GLY A 174 -19.39 -12.41 -0.38
C GLY A 174 -20.77 -11.94 -0.78
N ILE A 175 -21.10 -10.75 -0.27
CA ILE A 175 -22.42 -10.13 -0.43
C ILE A 175 -22.74 -9.68 -1.86
N GLY A 176 -21.72 -9.51 -2.71
CA GLY A 176 -21.89 -8.97 -4.06
C GLY A 176 -22.29 -7.48 -4.10
N ILE A 177 -22.43 -6.97 -5.33
CA ILE A 177 -22.66 -5.55 -5.63
C ILE A 177 -23.77 -5.43 -6.66
N SER A 178 -24.78 -4.59 -6.41
CA SER A 178 -25.87 -4.36 -7.36
C SER A 178 -25.39 -3.65 -8.64
N LYS A 179 -26.11 -3.83 -9.75
CA LYS A 179 -25.76 -3.20 -11.04
C LYS A 179 -25.71 -1.67 -10.99
N GLU A 180 -26.50 -1.06 -10.11
CA GLU A 180 -26.49 0.39 -9.92
C GLU A 180 -25.25 0.86 -9.18
N GLU A 181 -24.83 0.10 -8.16
CA GLU A 181 -23.65 0.39 -7.36
C GLU A 181 -22.35 0.14 -8.13
N GLN A 182 -22.30 -0.90 -9.00
CA GLN A 182 -21.13 -1.20 -9.84
C GLN A 182 -20.69 0.01 -10.67
N LYS A 183 -21.60 0.91 -11.04
CA LYS A 183 -21.29 2.13 -11.79
C LYS A 183 -20.63 3.21 -10.91
N LYS A 184 -20.79 3.11 -9.59
CA LYS A 184 -20.41 4.16 -8.63
C LYS A 184 -19.21 3.78 -7.75
N ILE A 185 -18.92 2.47 -7.58
CA ILE A 185 -17.89 1.99 -6.65
C ILE A 185 -16.47 2.51 -6.91
N PHE A 186 -16.21 3.00 -8.11
CA PHE A 186 -14.93 3.61 -8.48
C PHE A 186 -14.88 5.13 -8.25
N HIS A 187 -16.00 5.76 -7.84
CA HIS A 187 -16.01 7.17 -7.46
C HIS A 187 -15.38 7.34 -6.07
N PRO A 188 -14.50 8.35 -5.88
CA PRO A 188 -13.93 8.65 -4.58
C PRO A 188 -15.01 8.88 -3.52
N PHE A 189 -14.75 8.38 -2.29
CA PHE A 189 -15.64 8.50 -1.12
C PHE A 189 -16.98 7.78 -1.23
N TYR A 190 -17.23 7.05 -2.32
CA TYR A 190 -18.44 6.26 -2.47
C TYR A 190 -18.35 4.94 -1.68
N GLN A 191 -19.39 4.62 -0.94
CA GLN A 191 -19.56 3.35 -0.21
C GLN A 191 -20.95 2.81 -0.51
N ALA A 192 -21.04 1.56 -0.96
CA ALA A 192 -22.31 0.88 -1.26
C ALA A 192 -23.10 0.53 0.01
N MET A 193 -22.46 0.55 1.19
CA MET A 193 -23.08 0.27 2.49
C MET A 193 -22.56 1.23 3.55
N ASP A 194 -23.46 2.01 4.17
CA ASP A 194 -23.13 2.98 5.22
C ASP A 194 -22.61 2.35 6.53
N ASN A 195 -22.86 1.05 6.75
CA ASN A 195 -22.57 0.39 8.03
C ASN A 195 -21.24 -0.39 8.08
N LYS A 196 -20.43 -0.43 7.00
CA LYS A 196 -19.12 -1.08 7.03
C LYS A 196 -17.98 -0.05 7.02
N PRO A 197 -16.96 -0.23 7.88
CA PRO A 197 -15.86 0.74 7.99
C PRO A 197 -15.04 0.78 6.69
N GLY A 198 -14.80 2.00 6.17
CA GLY A 198 -14.00 2.22 4.97
C GLY A 198 -13.94 3.71 4.64
N THR A 199 -13.06 4.12 3.72
CA THR A 199 -12.94 5.51 3.24
C THR A 199 -13.66 5.75 1.92
N GLY A 200 -13.99 4.67 1.17
CA GLY A 200 -14.46 4.80 -0.21
C GLY A 200 -13.39 5.26 -1.22
N ILE A 201 -12.11 5.26 -0.81
CA ILE A 201 -10.99 5.74 -1.64
C ILE A 201 -10.25 4.57 -2.34
N GLY A 202 -10.26 3.37 -1.77
CA GLY A 202 -9.44 2.25 -2.24
C GLY A 202 -9.65 1.89 -3.71
N LEU A 203 -10.90 1.77 -4.16
CA LEU A 203 -11.21 1.43 -5.56
C LEU A 203 -10.93 2.58 -6.53
N SER A 204 -11.07 3.84 -6.12
CA SER A 204 -10.67 4.97 -6.97
C SER A 204 -9.15 5.02 -7.16
N ILE A 205 -8.35 4.69 -6.15
CA ILE A 205 -6.90 4.52 -6.27
C ILE A 205 -6.58 3.36 -7.23
N VAL A 206 -7.24 2.21 -7.10
CA VAL A 206 -7.06 1.07 -8.01
C VAL A 206 -7.31 1.50 -9.45
N LYS A 207 -8.42 2.19 -9.72
CA LYS A 207 -8.76 2.70 -11.05
C LYS A 207 -7.66 3.62 -11.58
N SER A 208 -7.19 4.58 -10.81
CA SER A 208 -6.13 5.50 -11.22
C SER A 208 -4.79 4.80 -11.51
N ILE A 209 -4.43 3.78 -10.71
CA ILE A 209 -3.22 2.96 -10.96
C ILE A 209 -3.35 2.24 -12.30
N VAL A 210 -4.51 1.62 -12.54
CA VAL A 210 -4.78 0.88 -13.78
C VAL A 210 -4.74 1.80 -15.00
N GLU A 211 -5.39 2.97 -14.93
CA GLU A 211 -5.37 3.99 -15.99
C GLU A 211 -3.95 4.50 -16.26
N SER A 212 -3.15 4.72 -15.22
CA SER A 212 -1.75 5.15 -15.34
C SER A 212 -0.83 4.06 -15.93
N HIS A 213 -1.23 2.79 -15.87
CA HIS A 213 -0.59 1.67 -16.56
C HIS A 213 -1.16 1.42 -17.97
N ASN A 214 -2.02 2.29 -18.50
CA ASN A 214 -2.75 2.08 -19.76
C ASN A 214 -3.57 0.79 -19.78
N GLY A 215 -4.07 0.37 -18.61
CA GLY A 215 -4.86 -0.83 -18.41
C GLY A 215 -6.36 -0.55 -18.33
N CYS A 216 -7.12 -1.60 -18.02
CA CYS A 216 -8.57 -1.56 -17.80
C CYS A 216 -8.93 -2.29 -16.51
N ILE A 217 -9.94 -1.79 -15.78
CA ILE A 217 -10.55 -2.48 -14.65
C ILE A 217 -12.04 -2.69 -14.88
N GLU A 218 -12.48 -3.92 -14.62
CA GLU A 218 -13.88 -4.32 -14.73
C GLU A 218 -14.34 -5.00 -13.43
N VAL A 219 -15.65 -5.03 -13.21
CA VAL A 219 -16.27 -5.71 -12.08
C VAL A 219 -17.41 -6.61 -12.57
N GLU A 220 -17.34 -7.89 -12.20
CA GLU A 220 -18.40 -8.87 -12.37
C GLU A 220 -18.94 -9.19 -10.97
N SER A 221 -20.21 -8.90 -10.71
CA SER A 221 -20.79 -9.12 -9.40
C SER A 221 -22.30 -9.35 -9.47
N GLU A 222 -22.77 -10.21 -8.59
CA GLU A 222 -24.20 -10.46 -8.38
C GLU A 222 -24.48 -10.50 -6.87
N VAL A 223 -25.57 -9.85 -6.45
CA VAL A 223 -25.95 -9.78 -5.04
C VAL A 223 -26.09 -11.19 -4.44
N ASN A 224 -25.45 -11.40 -3.29
CA ASN A 224 -25.32 -12.66 -2.55
C ASN A 224 -24.50 -13.79 -3.23
N LYS A 225 -23.84 -13.51 -4.36
CA LYS A 225 -22.95 -14.49 -5.03
C LYS A 225 -21.45 -14.09 -4.95
N GLY A 226 -21.18 -12.83 -4.56
CA GLY A 226 -19.83 -12.31 -4.48
C GLY A 226 -19.46 -11.38 -5.61
N SER A 227 -18.18 -10.98 -5.65
CA SER A 227 -17.66 -10.04 -6.63
C SER A 227 -16.34 -10.52 -7.21
N SER A 228 -16.07 -10.16 -8.46
CA SER A 228 -14.83 -10.41 -9.16
C SER A 228 -14.34 -9.10 -9.77
N PHE A 229 -13.20 -8.61 -9.28
CA PHE A 229 -12.52 -7.45 -9.86
C PHE A 229 -11.45 -7.95 -10.82
N ILE A 230 -11.52 -7.48 -12.06
CA ILE A 230 -10.69 -7.93 -13.18
C ILE A 230 -9.85 -6.74 -13.63
N VAL A 231 -8.55 -6.81 -13.44
CA VAL A 231 -7.58 -5.79 -13.86
C VAL A 231 -6.78 -6.35 -15.02
N THR A 232 -6.81 -5.69 -16.16
CA THR A 232 -6.01 -6.01 -17.34
C THR A 232 -4.92 -4.96 -17.49
N LEU A 233 -3.65 -5.38 -17.49
CA LEU A 233 -2.50 -4.51 -17.67
C LEU A 233 -1.66 -4.95 -18.88
N PRO A 234 -1.07 -4.02 -19.64
CA PRO A 234 -0.13 -4.35 -20.70
C PRO A 234 1.18 -4.91 -20.13
N ILE A 235 1.78 -5.86 -20.83
CA ILE A 235 3.11 -6.40 -20.49
C ILE A 235 4.20 -5.36 -20.77
N GLU A 236 4.03 -4.55 -21.83
CA GLU A 236 4.94 -3.49 -22.24
C GLU A 236 4.28 -2.12 -22.11
N GLN A 237 5.05 -1.09 -21.80
CA GLN A 237 4.57 0.29 -21.72
C GLN A 237 5.11 1.09 -22.91
N ALA A 238 4.23 1.69 -23.68
CA ALA A 238 4.56 2.43 -24.91
C ALA A 238 5.47 3.66 -24.72
N GLN A 239 5.72 4.10 -23.47
CA GLN A 239 6.52 5.29 -23.16
C GLN A 239 7.88 5.02 -22.52
N VAL A 240 8.22 3.79 -22.27
CA VAL A 240 9.56 3.44 -21.79
C VAL A 240 10.45 3.21 -23.01
N LEU A 241 11.16 4.26 -23.49
CA LEU A 241 12.33 4.06 -24.29
C LEU A 241 13.25 3.11 -23.49
N PRO A 242 13.79 2.04 -24.09
CA PRO A 242 14.73 1.19 -23.40
C PRO A 242 15.92 2.05 -22.98
N GLN A 243 15.95 2.45 -21.72
CA GLN A 243 17.23 2.80 -21.12
C GLN A 243 17.98 1.48 -21.12
N ASP A 244 19.12 1.49 -21.82
CA ASP A 244 20.05 0.39 -21.96
C ASP A 244 19.98 -0.54 -20.76
N THR A 245 19.63 -1.78 -21.02
CA THR A 245 19.88 -2.90 -20.12
C THR A 245 21.39 -3.11 -20.02
N GLY A 246 22.07 -2.08 -19.55
CA GLY A 246 23.38 -2.19 -18.96
C GLY A 246 23.21 -3.01 -17.72
N THR A 247 23.64 -4.22 -17.80
CA THR A 247 23.90 -5.17 -16.73
C THR A 247 24.38 -4.45 -15.48
N SER A 248 23.46 -3.99 -14.64
CA SER A 248 23.80 -3.57 -13.28
C SER A 248 23.60 -4.76 -12.36
N LEU A 249 24.41 -5.78 -12.59
CA LEU A 249 24.84 -6.68 -11.55
C LEU A 249 25.50 -5.82 -10.47
N LEU A 250 24.86 -5.79 -9.28
CA LEU A 250 25.54 -5.59 -8.01
C LEU A 250 26.63 -4.48 -8.01
N ASN A 251 26.25 -3.24 -8.12
CA ASN A 251 27.08 -2.17 -7.59
C ASN A 251 26.61 -1.86 -6.16
N ASN A 252 26.93 -2.76 -5.23
CA ASN A 252 27.43 -2.34 -3.94
C ASN A 252 28.58 -1.36 -4.24
N PRO A 253 28.61 -0.14 -3.68
CA PRO A 253 29.82 0.67 -3.77
C PRO A 253 30.94 -0.17 -3.18
N ALA A 254 31.89 -0.56 -4.04
CA ALA A 254 33.11 -1.21 -3.62
C ALA A 254 33.77 -0.30 -2.57
N ILE A 255 33.86 -0.80 -1.35
CA ILE A 255 34.77 -0.28 -0.34
C ILE A 255 36.15 -0.37 -0.99
N PRO A 256 36.94 0.72 -1.07
CA PRO A 256 38.29 0.64 -1.59
C PRO A 256 39.06 -0.38 -0.76
N GLU A 257 39.46 -1.49 -1.37
CA GLU A 257 40.46 -2.39 -0.81
C GLU A 257 41.80 -1.63 -0.76
N GLY A 258 42.09 -1.06 0.38
CA GLY A 258 43.35 -0.31 0.51
C GLY A 258 43.70 0.22 1.88
N ILE A 259 43.00 -0.19 2.94
CA ILE A 259 43.48 0.08 4.32
C ILE A 259 43.15 -1.11 5.22
N LEU A 260 43.89 -2.19 5.09
CA LEU A 260 43.91 -3.28 6.06
C LEU A 260 45.34 -3.81 6.16
N GLN A 261 46.19 -3.04 6.83
CA GLN A 261 47.36 -3.56 7.52
C GLN A 261 47.89 -2.42 8.44
N GLU A 262 47.34 -2.38 9.65
CA GLU A 262 48.11 -1.88 10.79
C GLU A 262 47.43 -2.34 12.11
N ASP A 263 48.17 -3.14 12.82
CA ASP A 263 48.17 -3.37 14.28
C ASP A 263 46.90 -3.89 14.98
N LEU A 264 46.79 -5.21 15.02
CA LEU A 264 46.03 -5.95 16.01
C LEU A 264 46.80 -5.94 17.36
N SER A 265 46.72 -4.85 18.11
CA SER A 265 47.06 -4.80 19.56
C SER A 265 46.36 -3.61 20.21
N GLY A 266 45.07 -3.65 20.33
CA GLY A 266 44.26 -2.73 21.10
C GLY A 266 42.91 -3.36 21.42
N SER A 267 42.53 -3.37 22.69
CA SER A 267 41.21 -3.86 23.15
C SER A 267 40.07 -3.30 22.31
N PRO A 268 39.03 -4.08 21.97
CA PRO A 268 37.94 -3.61 21.14
C PRO A 268 37.10 -2.60 21.90
N ILE A 269 37.34 -1.32 21.65
CA ILE A 269 36.39 -0.27 21.98
C ILE A 269 35.24 -0.48 21.05
N LYS A 270 34.13 -1.03 21.56
CA LYS A 270 32.86 -1.13 20.82
C LYS A 270 32.34 0.28 20.57
N HIS A 271 32.75 0.91 19.49
CA HIS A 271 32.08 2.11 19.01
C HIS A 271 30.68 1.70 18.53
N LYS A 272 29.65 2.17 19.24
CA LYS A 272 28.28 2.09 18.73
C LYS A 272 28.22 2.96 17.49
N PRO A 273 27.52 2.51 16.41
CA PRO A 273 27.32 3.34 15.23
C PRO A 273 26.56 4.61 15.61
N THR A 274 26.91 5.75 15.01
CA THR A 274 26.26 7.04 15.27
C THR A 274 25.16 7.25 14.24
N MET A 275 23.96 7.65 14.70
CA MET A 275 22.81 7.98 13.85
C MET A 275 22.41 9.44 14.05
N LEU A 276 22.22 10.17 12.97
CA LEU A 276 21.62 11.51 12.98
C LEU A 276 20.12 11.37 12.71
N ILE A 277 19.31 11.89 13.63
CA ILE A 277 17.84 11.94 13.49
C ILE A 277 17.45 13.40 13.27
N VAL A 278 16.66 13.67 12.23
CA VAL A 278 16.15 15.00 11.91
C VAL A 278 14.64 14.91 11.72
N ASP A 279 13.91 15.64 12.51
CA ASP A 279 12.45 15.75 12.46
C ASP A 279 12.06 17.14 12.97
N ASP A 280 10.96 17.71 12.51
CA ASP A 280 10.46 19.01 12.96
C ASP A 280 9.60 18.93 14.23
N ASN A 281 9.27 17.70 14.67
CA ASN A 281 8.53 17.44 15.90
C ASN A 281 9.45 17.01 17.03
N GLU A 282 9.54 17.82 18.09
CA GLU A 282 10.40 17.59 19.25
C GLU A 282 10.03 16.32 20.04
N GLU A 283 8.73 15.97 20.15
CA GLU A 283 8.28 14.75 20.82
C GLU A 283 8.68 13.50 20.02
N MET A 284 8.64 13.55 18.68
CA MET A 284 9.11 12.49 17.80
C MET A 284 10.64 12.31 17.93
N LEU A 285 11.41 13.41 17.94
CA LEU A 285 12.86 13.36 18.17
C LEU A 285 13.20 12.71 19.50
N ASN A 286 12.53 13.10 20.58
CA ASN A 286 12.73 12.55 21.93
C ASN A 286 12.37 11.06 21.98
N PHE A 287 11.25 10.66 21.35
CA PHE A 287 10.85 9.26 21.27
C PHE A 287 11.86 8.41 20.49
N LEU A 288 12.29 8.85 19.30
CA LEU A 288 13.27 8.13 18.48
C LEU A 288 14.63 8.04 19.18
N SER A 289 15.11 9.13 19.79
CA SER A 289 16.35 9.15 20.55
C SER A 289 16.31 8.14 21.71
N SER A 290 15.23 8.12 22.50
CA SER A 290 15.08 7.18 23.61
C SER A 290 14.92 5.72 23.15
N SER A 291 14.30 5.48 22.00
CA SER A 291 14.06 4.13 21.47
C SER A 291 15.30 3.51 20.83
N LEU A 292 16.22 4.34 20.35
CA LEU A 292 17.43 3.92 19.64
C LEU A 292 18.69 4.00 20.50
N ALA A 293 18.64 4.63 21.69
CA ALA A 293 19.78 4.85 22.58
C ALA A 293 20.56 3.58 22.98
N ASP A 294 19.89 2.42 22.98
CA ASP A 294 20.54 1.14 23.30
C ASP A 294 21.34 0.57 22.10
N LYS A 295 21.03 1.00 20.88
CA LYS A 295 21.64 0.49 19.64
C LYS A 295 22.72 1.42 19.07
N TYR A 296 22.54 2.74 19.27
CA TYR A 296 23.37 3.81 18.70
C TYR A 296 23.98 4.76 19.75
#